data_c3f9bae090bdccb1ba967a61aec97f43
#
_entry.id   c3f9bae090bdccb1ba967a61aec97f43
#
_cell.length_a   1.000
_cell.length_b   1.000
_cell.length_c   1.000
_cell.angle_alpha   90.00
_cell.angle_beta   90.00
_cell.angle_gamma   90.00
#
_symmetry.space_group_name_H-M   'P 1'
#
loop_
_entity.id
_entity.type
_entity.pdbx_description
1 polymer ?
#
loop_
_entity_poly.entity_id
_entity_poly.type
_entity_poly.pdbx_seq_one_letter_code
_entity_poly.pdbx_strand_id
1 'polypeptide(L)'
;YMLYTGGTTGMPKGVMYQHEGHLMGMLNTAGAWGLIPVQERLEKEDLESIGDEVKRLSDEGNLPVSIPACPLMHGTGMWLGAIIPHLVGGTVVTLPELGFDPDNLLKEVERTKANNVVIVGDAFAKPIMDALDKAASEGQPYDLKSVNTVISSGVMWSSEVKQGLLKHHDMVLVDAMGSTEGGMGSSRASRDNPAETAKFVLNPGVIVITDDGEIVEPGSDKMGKIG
;
A
#
# COMPACT_ATOMS: atom_id res chain seq x y z
N TYR A 1 16.12 12.85 -2.72
CA TYR A 1 14.85 12.74 -3.44
C TYR A 1 13.93 13.90 -3.10
N MET A 2 13.18 14.40 -4.07
CA MET A 2 12.21 15.48 -3.87
C MET A 2 10.90 15.14 -4.59
N LEU A 3 9.76 15.26 -3.91
CA LEU A 3 8.43 15.11 -4.48
C LEU A 3 7.67 16.43 -4.36
N TYR A 4 7.16 16.93 -5.47
CA TYR A 4 6.35 18.13 -5.49
C TYR A 4 4.88 17.81 -5.19
N THR A 5 4.26 18.65 -4.36
CA THR A 5 2.83 18.55 -4.03
C THR A 5 2.12 19.82 -4.43
N GLY A 6 0.84 19.73 -4.78
CA GLY A 6 -0.02 20.90 -4.93
C GLY A 6 -0.26 21.54 -3.57
N GLY A 7 0.46 22.61 -3.25
CA GLY A 7 0.29 23.31 -1.99
C GLY A 7 -1.12 23.93 -1.87
N THR A 8 -1.70 23.88 -0.69
CA THR A 8 -2.98 24.55 -0.35
C THR A 8 -2.96 26.07 -0.55
N THR A 9 -1.77 26.63 -0.71
CA THR A 9 -1.51 28.10 -0.90
C THR A 9 -1.24 28.49 -2.35
N GLY A 10 -1.48 27.63 -3.33
CA GLY A 10 -1.44 27.94 -4.77
C GLY A 10 -0.10 27.68 -5.47
N MET A 11 1.04 27.65 -4.76
CA MET A 11 2.35 27.30 -5.35
C MET A 11 2.73 25.88 -4.98
N PRO A 12 3.21 25.05 -5.93
CA PRO A 12 3.72 23.72 -5.63
C PRO A 12 4.89 23.79 -4.62
N LYS A 13 4.88 22.89 -3.64
CA LYS A 13 5.96 22.74 -2.65
C LYS A 13 6.67 21.42 -2.87
N GLY A 14 8.01 21.44 -2.82
CA GLY A 14 8.83 20.24 -2.88
C GLY A 14 9.14 19.71 -1.47
N VAL A 15 8.67 18.52 -1.16
CA VAL A 15 9.06 17.80 0.05
C VAL A 15 10.41 17.11 -0.23
N MET A 16 11.40 17.39 0.60
CA MET A 16 12.76 16.87 0.45
C MET A 16 13.00 15.72 1.42
N TYR A 17 13.57 14.64 0.90
CA TYR A 17 13.91 13.46 1.69
C TYR A 17 15.41 13.20 1.60
N GLN A 18 16.03 12.90 2.72
CA GLN A 18 17.36 12.30 2.74
C GLN A 18 17.28 10.87 2.22
N HIS A 19 18.23 10.45 1.38
CA HIS A 19 18.16 9.14 0.71
C HIS A 19 18.13 7.99 1.71
N GLU A 20 19.03 7.97 2.67
CA GLU A 20 19.12 6.90 3.67
C GLU A 20 17.81 6.74 4.44
N GLY A 21 17.34 7.81 5.10
CA GLY A 21 16.11 7.77 5.89
C GLY A 21 14.88 7.39 5.06
N HIS A 22 14.81 7.85 3.82
CA HIS A 22 13.69 7.52 2.92
C HIS A 22 13.69 6.05 2.50
N LEU A 23 14.86 5.51 2.11
CA LEU A 23 14.99 4.12 1.71
C LEU A 23 14.79 3.16 2.88
N MET A 24 15.34 3.48 4.05
CA MET A 24 15.11 2.68 5.27
C MET A 24 13.65 2.70 5.69
N GLY A 25 12.96 3.83 5.61
CA GLY A 25 11.52 3.92 5.85
C GLY A 25 10.71 3.03 4.91
N MET A 26 11.09 2.96 3.63
CA MET A 26 10.44 2.07 2.65
C MET A 26 10.71 0.59 2.92
N LEU A 27 11.94 0.22 3.29
CA LEU A 27 12.27 -1.16 3.67
C LEU A 27 11.50 -1.59 4.92
N ASN A 28 11.43 -0.72 5.94
CA ASN A 28 10.61 -0.97 7.14
C ASN A 28 9.13 -1.17 6.77
N THR A 29 8.61 -0.36 5.85
CA THR A 29 7.23 -0.51 5.34
C THR A 29 7.05 -1.85 4.63
N ALA A 30 7.99 -2.28 3.80
CA ALA A 30 7.95 -3.57 3.12
C ALA A 30 7.90 -4.75 4.11
N GLY A 31 8.71 -4.70 5.16
CA GLY A 31 8.71 -5.69 6.24
C GLY A 31 7.41 -5.67 7.04
N ALA A 32 6.98 -4.50 7.51
CA ALA A 32 5.77 -4.33 8.31
C ALA A 32 4.50 -4.77 7.56
N TRP A 33 4.46 -4.60 6.24
CA TRP A 33 3.33 -5.03 5.42
C TRP A 33 3.44 -6.48 4.94
N GLY A 34 4.54 -7.16 5.26
CA GLY A 34 4.74 -8.56 4.91
C GLY A 34 4.99 -8.79 3.43
N LEU A 35 5.46 -7.78 2.70
CA LEU A 35 5.88 -7.93 1.30
C LEU A 35 7.11 -8.82 1.17
N ILE A 36 7.99 -8.76 2.17
CA ILE A 36 9.10 -9.66 2.38
C ILE A 36 9.27 -9.92 3.89
N PRO A 37 9.74 -11.09 4.33
CA PRO A 37 9.89 -11.44 5.73
C PRO A 37 11.20 -10.90 6.33
N VAL A 38 11.40 -9.59 6.32
CA VAL A 38 12.66 -8.95 6.78
C VAL A 38 12.52 -8.12 8.05
N GLN A 39 11.33 -8.04 8.65
CA GLN A 39 11.07 -7.15 9.79
C GLN A 39 12.04 -7.37 10.94
N GLU A 40 12.25 -8.61 11.37
CA GLU A 40 13.19 -8.92 12.48
C GLU A 40 14.65 -8.55 12.16
N ARG A 41 15.04 -8.59 10.89
CA ARG A 41 16.41 -8.24 10.43
C ARG A 41 16.60 -6.74 10.43
N LEU A 42 15.59 -6.00 9.99
CA LEU A 42 15.58 -4.53 10.04
C LEU A 42 15.65 -4.03 11.49
N GLU A 43 14.92 -4.64 12.41
CA GLU A 43 14.98 -4.32 13.84
C GLU A 43 16.35 -4.58 14.47
N LYS A 44 17.15 -5.49 13.91
CA LYS A 44 18.52 -5.80 14.32
C LYS A 44 19.58 -5.04 13.52
N GLU A 45 19.18 -4.17 12.61
CA GLU A 45 20.06 -3.44 11.67
C GLU A 45 20.95 -4.38 10.80
N ASP A 46 20.49 -5.61 10.58
CA ASP A 46 21.20 -6.64 9.83
C ASP A 46 20.86 -6.54 8.33
N LEU A 47 21.42 -5.53 7.67
CA LEU A 47 21.17 -5.27 6.24
C LEU A 47 21.80 -6.35 5.33
N GLU A 48 22.89 -6.98 5.76
CA GLU A 48 23.57 -8.01 4.97
C GLU A 48 22.66 -9.24 4.81
N SER A 49 22.02 -9.69 5.89
CA SER A 49 21.12 -10.83 5.85
C SER A 49 19.79 -10.53 5.11
N ILE A 50 19.44 -9.26 4.88
CA ILE A 50 18.34 -8.88 3.99
C ILE A 50 18.65 -9.28 2.55
N GLY A 51 19.89 -9.06 2.11
CA GLY A 51 20.35 -9.49 0.78
C GLY A 51 20.22 -11.00 0.57
N ASP A 52 20.58 -11.80 1.57
CA ASP A 52 20.44 -13.25 1.55
C ASP A 52 18.96 -13.66 1.46
N GLU A 53 18.08 -12.98 2.17
CA GLU A 53 16.64 -13.25 2.12
C GLU A 53 16.04 -12.90 0.75
N VAL A 54 16.40 -11.76 0.19
CA VAL A 54 15.99 -11.38 -1.17
C VAL A 54 16.46 -12.43 -2.19
N LYS A 55 17.72 -12.91 -2.06
CA LYS A 55 18.23 -13.97 -2.90
C LYS A 55 17.43 -15.27 -2.75
N ARG A 56 17.12 -15.69 -1.53
CA ARG A 56 16.28 -16.88 -1.25
C ARG A 56 14.91 -16.76 -1.91
N LEU A 57 14.22 -15.62 -1.73
CA LEU A 57 12.92 -15.36 -2.35
C LEU A 57 13.00 -15.37 -3.88
N SER A 58 14.11 -14.87 -4.44
CA SER A 58 14.37 -14.92 -5.89
C SER A 58 14.52 -16.35 -6.38
N ASP A 59 15.30 -17.16 -5.69
CA ASP A 59 15.54 -18.57 -6.04
C ASP A 59 14.24 -19.41 -5.93
N GLU A 60 13.33 -19.03 -5.04
CA GLU A 60 12.01 -19.65 -4.86
C GLU A 60 10.91 -19.08 -5.78
N GLY A 61 11.18 -18.01 -6.55
CA GLY A 61 10.20 -17.33 -7.38
C GLY A 61 9.15 -16.54 -6.60
N ASN A 62 9.44 -16.14 -5.37
CA ASN A 62 8.53 -15.49 -4.42
C ASN A 62 8.76 -13.98 -4.26
N LEU A 63 9.52 -13.36 -5.16
CA LEU A 63 9.69 -11.90 -5.16
C LEU A 63 8.39 -11.17 -5.49
N PRO A 64 8.22 -9.93 -4.97
CA PRO A 64 7.07 -9.12 -5.32
C PRO A 64 6.95 -8.87 -6.83
N VAL A 65 5.77 -9.09 -7.38
CA VAL A 65 5.35 -8.62 -8.70
C VAL A 65 4.24 -7.61 -8.49
N SER A 66 4.53 -6.34 -8.61
CA SER A 66 3.66 -5.23 -8.23
C SER A 66 3.05 -4.51 -9.43
N ILE A 67 1.75 -4.23 -9.36
CA ILE A 67 1.06 -3.35 -10.31
C ILE A 67 0.64 -2.06 -9.58
N PRO A 68 1.32 -0.92 -9.79
CA PRO A 68 0.81 0.38 -9.41
C PRO A 68 -0.34 0.77 -10.34
N ALA A 69 -1.58 0.50 -9.92
CA ALA A 69 -2.77 0.85 -10.68
C ALA A 69 -3.14 2.34 -10.57
N CYS A 70 -2.37 3.11 -9.84
CA CYS A 70 -2.53 4.55 -9.63
C CYS A 70 -1.32 5.33 -10.17
N PRO A 71 -1.44 6.67 -10.38
CA PRO A 71 -0.41 7.46 -11.01
C PRO A 71 0.94 7.42 -10.30
N LEU A 72 2.02 7.13 -11.04
CA LEU A 72 3.40 7.12 -10.52
C LEU A 72 3.94 8.51 -10.16
N MET A 73 3.24 9.58 -10.53
CA MET A 73 3.62 10.94 -10.12
C MET A 73 3.30 11.25 -8.65
N HIS A 74 2.54 10.39 -7.97
CA HIS A 74 2.20 10.51 -6.55
C HIS A 74 2.93 9.46 -5.71
N GLY A 75 3.16 9.78 -4.42
CA GLY A 75 3.85 8.88 -3.49
C GLY A 75 3.22 7.49 -3.40
N THR A 76 1.90 7.37 -3.41
CA THR A 76 1.20 6.08 -3.39
C THR A 76 1.67 5.18 -4.55
N GLY A 77 1.61 5.66 -5.79
CA GLY A 77 2.05 4.88 -6.94
C GLY A 77 3.56 4.66 -6.97
N MET A 78 4.33 5.73 -6.78
CA MET A 78 5.78 5.69 -6.90
C MET A 78 6.43 4.90 -5.75
N TRP A 79 6.11 5.23 -4.50
CA TRP A 79 6.80 4.62 -3.36
C TRP A 79 6.30 3.21 -3.09
N LEU A 80 4.98 3.06 -2.96
CA LEU A 80 4.38 1.79 -2.55
C LEU A 80 4.30 0.80 -3.70
N GLY A 81 4.03 1.29 -4.92
CA GLY A 81 3.83 0.45 -6.10
C GLY A 81 5.09 0.18 -6.92
N ALA A 82 6.11 1.05 -6.84
CA ALA A 82 7.32 0.92 -7.66
C ALA A 82 8.61 0.84 -6.84
N ILE A 83 8.92 1.82 -5.99
CA ILE A 83 10.21 1.84 -5.30
C ILE A 83 10.32 0.69 -4.29
N ILE A 84 9.32 0.47 -3.44
CA ILE A 84 9.35 -0.62 -2.46
C ILE A 84 9.57 -1.99 -3.13
N PRO A 85 8.79 -2.39 -4.15
CA PRO A 85 9.06 -3.64 -4.86
C PRO A 85 10.48 -3.73 -5.42
N HIS A 86 11.00 -2.67 -6.04
CA HIS A 86 12.35 -2.66 -6.59
C HIS A 86 13.44 -2.76 -5.51
N LEU A 87 13.26 -2.12 -4.34
CA LEU A 87 14.21 -2.20 -3.23
C LEU A 87 14.41 -3.63 -2.72
N VAL A 88 13.40 -4.47 -2.88
CA VAL A 88 13.41 -5.87 -2.45
C VAL A 88 13.58 -6.84 -3.63
N GLY A 89 14.09 -6.37 -4.76
CA GLY A 89 14.39 -7.20 -5.93
C GLY A 89 13.18 -7.63 -6.76
N GLY A 90 12.00 -7.05 -6.51
CA GLY A 90 10.77 -7.39 -7.20
C GLY A 90 10.62 -6.75 -8.59
N THR A 91 9.53 -7.09 -9.25
CA THR A 91 9.14 -6.59 -10.57
C THR A 91 8.03 -5.56 -10.45
N VAL A 92 8.07 -4.52 -11.27
CA VAL A 92 6.99 -3.54 -11.42
C VAL A 92 6.39 -3.67 -12.81
N VAL A 93 5.08 -3.88 -12.86
CA VAL A 93 4.29 -3.95 -14.10
C VAL A 93 3.53 -2.65 -14.26
N THR A 94 3.79 -1.89 -15.31
CA THR A 94 3.09 -0.65 -15.61
C THR A 94 1.94 -0.89 -16.58
N LEU A 95 0.82 -0.20 -16.35
CA LEU A 95 -0.31 -0.19 -17.26
C LEU A 95 -0.13 0.98 -18.24
N PRO A 96 -0.14 0.73 -19.57
CA PRO A 96 0.18 1.74 -20.57
C PRO A 96 -0.97 2.70 -20.90
N GLU A 97 -2.19 2.40 -20.45
CA GLU A 97 -3.38 3.19 -20.74
C GLU A 97 -3.36 4.55 -20.01
N LEU A 98 -3.91 5.58 -20.65
CA LEU A 98 -4.01 6.92 -20.06
C LEU A 98 -5.06 7.04 -18.96
N GLY A 99 -6.00 6.11 -18.88
CA GLY A 99 -7.05 6.04 -17.87
C GLY A 99 -7.05 4.73 -17.12
N PHE A 100 -7.71 4.70 -15.96
CA PHE A 100 -7.87 3.48 -15.19
C PHE A 100 -8.94 2.58 -15.82
N ASP A 101 -8.57 1.38 -16.21
CA ASP A 101 -9.43 0.32 -16.72
C ASP A 101 -9.30 -0.91 -15.81
N PRO A 102 -10.34 -1.25 -15.02
CA PRO A 102 -10.29 -2.39 -14.11
C PRO A 102 -10.17 -3.74 -14.81
N ASP A 103 -10.78 -3.91 -15.99
CA ASP A 103 -10.69 -5.16 -16.75
C ASP A 103 -9.26 -5.37 -17.27
N ASN A 104 -8.60 -4.30 -17.75
CA ASN A 104 -7.20 -4.39 -18.14
C ASN A 104 -6.29 -4.69 -16.95
N LEU A 105 -6.48 -4.02 -15.81
CA LEU A 105 -5.76 -4.34 -14.58
C LEU A 105 -5.88 -5.82 -14.21
N LEU A 106 -7.10 -6.36 -14.20
CA LEU A 106 -7.36 -7.75 -13.81
C LEU A 106 -6.73 -8.76 -14.79
N LYS A 107 -6.77 -8.47 -16.10
CA LYS A 107 -6.05 -9.26 -17.12
C LYS A 107 -4.54 -9.24 -16.92
N GLU A 108 -3.98 -8.08 -16.57
CA GLU A 108 -2.56 -7.96 -16.29
C GLU A 108 -2.15 -8.69 -14.99
N VAL A 109 -3.01 -8.69 -13.97
CA VAL A 109 -2.83 -9.53 -12.78
C VAL A 109 -2.72 -11.01 -13.16
N GLU A 110 -3.65 -11.50 -13.97
CA GLU A 110 -3.62 -12.89 -14.46
C GLU A 110 -2.38 -13.21 -15.29
N ARG A 111 -2.06 -12.33 -16.24
CA ARG A 111 -0.95 -12.52 -17.18
C ARG A 111 0.42 -12.54 -16.49
N THR A 112 0.63 -11.60 -15.56
CA THR A 112 1.93 -11.40 -14.90
C THR A 112 2.06 -12.16 -13.59
N LYS A 113 0.97 -12.77 -13.12
CA LYS A 113 0.87 -13.36 -11.78
C LYS A 113 1.25 -12.37 -10.69
N ALA A 114 0.80 -11.12 -10.86
CA ALA A 114 1.05 -10.08 -9.88
C ALA A 114 0.53 -10.50 -8.50
N ASN A 115 1.35 -10.30 -7.48
CA ASN A 115 1.03 -10.65 -6.11
C ASN A 115 0.78 -9.42 -5.22
N ASN A 116 1.05 -8.22 -5.74
CA ASN A 116 0.82 -6.96 -5.07
C ASN A 116 0.18 -5.93 -6.02
N VAL A 117 -0.93 -5.32 -5.60
CA VAL A 117 -1.61 -4.27 -6.37
C VAL A 117 -1.73 -3.02 -5.51
N VAL A 118 -1.40 -1.85 -6.07
CA VAL A 118 -1.47 -0.57 -5.35
C VAL A 118 -2.51 0.34 -5.97
N ILE A 119 -3.45 0.80 -5.15
CA ILE A 119 -4.63 1.57 -5.54
C ILE A 119 -4.80 2.85 -4.70
N VAL A 120 -5.82 3.63 -4.99
CA VAL A 120 -6.21 4.83 -4.21
C VAL A 120 -7.68 4.72 -3.82
N GLY A 121 -7.95 4.13 -2.66
CA GLY A 121 -9.25 4.03 -2.01
C GLY A 121 -10.38 3.51 -2.88
N ASP A 122 -11.59 3.90 -2.53
CA ASP A 122 -12.82 3.49 -3.22
C ASP A 122 -12.87 3.92 -4.69
N ALA A 123 -12.15 4.97 -5.06
CA ALA A 123 -12.11 5.44 -6.45
C ALA A 123 -11.57 4.39 -7.44
N PHE A 124 -10.69 3.50 -6.96
CA PHE A 124 -10.15 2.38 -7.71
C PHE A 124 -10.80 1.05 -7.31
N ALA A 125 -11.01 0.87 -6.01
CA ALA A 125 -11.48 -0.40 -5.47
C ALA A 125 -12.92 -0.75 -5.91
N LYS A 126 -13.83 0.24 -5.99
CA LYS A 126 -15.21 0.02 -6.48
C LYS A 126 -15.27 -0.46 -7.93
N PRO A 127 -14.63 0.22 -8.91
CA PRO A 127 -14.58 -0.29 -10.27
C PRO A 127 -13.97 -1.69 -10.39
N ILE A 128 -12.93 -2.01 -9.59
CA ILE A 128 -12.35 -3.36 -9.56
C ILE A 128 -13.37 -4.37 -9.05
N MET A 129 -14.06 -4.07 -7.94
CA MET A 129 -15.09 -4.93 -7.36
C MET A 129 -16.23 -5.16 -8.36
N ASP A 130 -16.72 -4.10 -9.03
CA ASP A 130 -17.79 -4.18 -10.02
C ASP A 130 -17.38 -5.06 -11.21
N ALA A 131 -16.14 -4.96 -11.69
CA ALA A 131 -15.60 -5.79 -12.76
C ALA A 131 -15.51 -7.28 -12.34
N LEU A 132 -15.08 -7.54 -11.09
CA LEU A 132 -15.03 -8.89 -10.53
C LEU A 132 -16.43 -9.50 -10.40
N ASP A 133 -17.40 -8.74 -9.87
CA ASP A 133 -18.80 -9.18 -9.73
C ASP A 133 -19.41 -9.49 -11.09
N LYS A 134 -19.20 -8.63 -12.08
CA LYS A 134 -19.65 -8.82 -13.45
C LYS A 134 -19.08 -10.10 -14.07
N ALA A 135 -17.75 -10.26 -14.03
CA ALA A 135 -17.07 -11.42 -14.59
C ALA A 135 -17.53 -12.73 -13.93
N ALA A 136 -17.73 -12.72 -12.61
CA ALA A 136 -18.27 -13.87 -11.87
C ALA A 136 -19.71 -14.21 -12.31
N SER A 137 -20.56 -13.19 -12.49
CA SER A 137 -21.95 -13.37 -12.94
C SER A 137 -22.05 -13.91 -14.36
N GLU A 138 -21.08 -13.59 -15.21
CA GLU A 138 -20.97 -14.08 -16.59
C GLU A 138 -20.32 -15.48 -16.69
N GLY A 139 -19.90 -16.06 -15.54
CA GLY A 139 -19.26 -17.38 -15.49
C GLY A 139 -17.80 -17.37 -15.96
N GLN A 140 -17.17 -16.22 -16.01
CA GLN A 140 -15.78 -16.02 -16.42
C GLN A 140 -14.97 -15.26 -15.34
N PRO A 141 -14.90 -15.78 -14.10
CA PRO A 141 -14.19 -15.09 -13.03
C PRO A 141 -12.70 -14.96 -13.31
N TYR A 142 -12.11 -13.82 -12.95
CA TYR A 142 -10.67 -13.61 -13.01
C TYR A 142 -9.93 -14.51 -12.01
N ASP A 143 -8.74 -15.00 -12.40
CA ASP A 143 -7.84 -15.76 -11.52
C ASP A 143 -6.97 -14.82 -10.67
N LEU A 144 -7.39 -14.59 -9.42
CA LEU A 144 -6.68 -13.75 -8.45
C LEU A 144 -5.75 -14.54 -7.52
N LYS A 145 -5.51 -15.84 -7.76
CA LYS A 145 -4.75 -16.71 -6.84
C LYS A 145 -3.33 -16.22 -6.53
N SER A 146 -2.74 -15.44 -7.42
CA SER A 146 -1.43 -14.85 -7.20
C SER A 146 -1.45 -13.63 -6.27
N VAL A 147 -2.61 -12.96 -6.12
CA VAL A 147 -2.71 -11.70 -5.35
C VAL A 147 -2.66 -12.00 -3.87
N ASN A 148 -1.57 -11.60 -3.24
CA ASN A 148 -1.38 -11.71 -1.78
C ASN A 148 -1.81 -10.44 -1.06
N THR A 149 -1.56 -9.28 -1.69
CA THR A 149 -1.76 -7.99 -1.02
C THR A 149 -2.33 -6.95 -1.98
N VAL A 150 -3.31 -6.19 -1.50
CA VAL A 150 -3.74 -4.93 -2.13
C VAL A 150 -3.47 -3.80 -1.15
N ILE A 151 -2.72 -2.80 -1.60
CA ILE A 151 -2.32 -1.64 -0.80
C ILE A 151 -3.07 -0.42 -1.31
N SER A 152 -3.65 0.34 -0.41
CA SER A 152 -4.31 1.62 -0.70
C SER A 152 -3.77 2.73 0.17
N SER A 153 -3.71 3.94 -0.37
CA SER A 153 -3.43 5.17 0.39
C SER A 153 -4.02 6.37 -0.34
N GLY A 154 -4.13 7.50 0.37
CA GLY A 154 -4.46 8.80 -0.20
C GLY A 154 -5.92 9.21 -0.05
N VAL A 155 -6.89 8.30 -0.17
CA VAL A 155 -8.31 8.56 0.10
C VAL A 155 -8.95 7.38 0.82
N MET A 156 -10.14 7.62 1.37
CA MET A 156 -10.88 6.61 2.13
C MET A 156 -11.13 5.33 1.31
N TRP A 157 -10.92 4.20 1.97
CA TRP A 157 -11.30 2.87 1.50
C TRP A 157 -12.32 2.26 2.47
N SER A 158 -13.56 2.17 2.02
CA SER A 158 -14.68 1.73 2.87
C SER A 158 -14.61 0.25 3.22
N SER A 159 -15.12 -0.10 4.39
CA SER A 159 -15.21 -1.50 4.84
C SER A 159 -16.08 -2.35 3.93
N GLU A 160 -17.16 -1.77 3.38
CA GLU A 160 -18.05 -2.45 2.43
C GLU A 160 -17.30 -2.91 1.17
N VAL A 161 -16.49 -2.03 0.57
CA VAL A 161 -15.72 -2.34 -0.63
C VAL A 161 -14.59 -3.34 -0.31
N LYS A 162 -13.91 -3.19 0.83
CA LYS A 162 -12.92 -4.17 1.30
C LYS A 162 -13.54 -5.57 1.41
N GLN A 163 -14.69 -5.68 2.06
CA GLN A 163 -15.40 -6.95 2.20
C GLN A 163 -15.87 -7.50 0.84
N GLY A 164 -16.32 -6.62 -0.07
CA GLY A 164 -16.68 -7.00 -1.44
C GLY A 164 -15.52 -7.67 -2.18
N LEU A 165 -14.34 -7.05 -2.16
CA LEU A 165 -13.13 -7.62 -2.77
C LEU A 165 -12.73 -8.97 -2.15
N LEU A 166 -12.81 -9.11 -0.83
CA LEU A 166 -12.48 -10.32 -0.10
C LEU A 166 -13.42 -11.49 -0.40
N LYS A 167 -14.63 -11.26 -0.94
CA LYS A 167 -15.51 -12.35 -1.43
C LYS A 167 -14.88 -13.09 -2.60
N HIS A 168 -14.19 -12.38 -3.50
CA HIS A 168 -13.60 -12.97 -4.70
C HIS A 168 -12.31 -13.72 -4.41
N HIS A 169 -11.46 -13.20 -3.55
CA HIS A 169 -10.20 -13.84 -3.18
C HIS A 169 -9.79 -13.48 -1.76
N ASP A 170 -9.17 -14.44 -1.05
CA ASP A 170 -8.58 -14.20 0.27
C ASP A 170 -7.19 -13.58 0.10
N MET A 171 -7.06 -12.33 0.50
CA MET A 171 -5.85 -11.53 0.37
C MET A 171 -5.76 -10.56 1.55
N VAL A 172 -4.60 -9.97 1.76
CA VAL A 172 -4.41 -8.93 2.77
C VAL A 172 -4.66 -7.57 2.14
N LEU A 173 -5.60 -6.82 2.68
CA LEU A 173 -5.88 -5.45 2.31
C LEU A 173 -5.20 -4.51 3.29
N VAL A 174 -4.24 -3.72 2.82
CA VAL A 174 -3.50 -2.74 3.61
C VAL A 174 -3.97 -1.34 3.24
N ASP A 175 -4.54 -0.64 4.22
CA ASP A 175 -4.95 0.75 4.07
C ASP A 175 -3.96 1.63 4.82
N ALA A 176 -3.16 2.40 4.09
CA ALA A 176 -2.09 3.21 4.64
C ALA A 176 -2.53 4.68 4.74
N MET A 177 -2.45 5.21 5.94
CA MET A 177 -2.67 6.62 6.24
C MET A 177 -1.33 7.36 6.24
N GLY A 178 -1.23 8.40 5.44
CA GLY A 178 -0.02 9.20 5.34
C GLY A 178 -0.22 10.45 4.51
N SER A 179 0.81 11.28 4.53
CA SER A 179 0.95 12.44 3.66
C SER A 179 2.28 12.35 2.89
N THR A 180 2.57 13.37 2.07
CA THR A 180 3.87 13.43 1.39
C THR A 180 5.01 13.57 2.40
N GLU A 181 4.76 14.10 3.58
CA GLU A 181 5.76 14.29 4.65
C GLU A 181 6.09 13.00 5.41
N GLY A 182 5.20 12.02 5.41
CA GLY A 182 5.46 10.74 6.08
C GLY A 182 4.23 9.83 6.23
N GLY A 183 4.51 8.56 6.57
CA GLY A 183 3.49 7.58 6.93
C GLY A 183 3.04 7.75 8.37
N MET A 184 1.75 7.80 8.61
CA MET A 184 1.15 8.06 9.92
C MET A 184 0.62 6.80 10.60
N GLY A 185 0.11 5.86 9.80
CA GLY A 185 -0.48 4.63 10.34
C GLY A 185 -1.00 3.73 9.23
N SER A 186 -1.48 2.57 9.62
CA SER A 186 -2.11 1.64 8.69
C SER A 186 -3.19 0.80 9.35
N SER A 187 -4.09 0.24 8.55
CA SER A 187 -4.97 -0.84 8.95
C SER A 187 -4.83 -2.02 8.01
N ARG A 188 -5.10 -3.22 8.51
CA ARG A 188 -5.04 -4.46 7.73
C ARG A 188 -6.36 -5.18 7.84
N ALA A 189 -6.85 -5.70 6.72
CA ALA A 189 -8.03 -6.54 6.65
C ALA A 189 -7.75 -7.82 5.89
N SER A 190 -8.45 -8.89 6.27
CA SER A 190 -8.54 -10.16 5.59
C SER A 190 -9.93 -10.75 5.83
N ARG A 191 -10.21 -11.92 5.30
CA ARG A 191 -11.48 -12.63 5.62
C ARG A 191 -11.64 -12.89 7.10
N ASP A 192 -10.54 -13.29 7.78
CA ASP A 192 -10.56 -13.63 9.20
C ASP A 192 -10.48 -12.39 10.12
N ASN A 193 -10.05 -11.26 9.57
CA ASN A 193 -9.90 -10.00 10.30
C ASN A 193 -10.49 -8.84 9.48
N PRO A 194 -11.82 -8.69 9.44
CA PRO A 194 -12.47 -7.61 8.70
C PRO A 194 -12.13 -6.26 9.32
N ALA A 195 -11.62 -5.32 8.52
CA ALA A 195 -11.32 -3.97 8.99
C ALA A 195 -12.58 -3.13 9.11
N GLU A 196 -12.57 -2.24 10.08
CA GLU A 196 -13.49 -1.12 10.16
C GLU A 196 -13.01 0.04 9.27
N THR A 197 -13.96 0.83 8.75
CA THR A 197 -13.62 2.02 7.96
C THR A 197 -12.90 3.05 8.83
N ALA A 198 -11.80 3.62 8.32
CA ALA A 198 -11.03 4.71 8.94
C ALA A 198 -10.50 4.42 10.36
N LYS A 199 -10.32 3.15 10.72
CA LYS A 199 -9.57 2.77 11.92
C LYS A 199 -8.13 2.39 11.54
N PHE A 200 -7.17 3.10 12.11
CA PHE A 200 -5.74 2.93 11.84
C PHE A 200 -4.98 2.69 13.13
N VAL A 201 -3.97 1.83 13.05
CA VAL A 201 -2.92 1.75 14.06
C VAL A 201 -1.84 2.75 13.66
N LEU A 202 -1.50 3.67 14.56
CA LEU A 202 -0.46 4.68 14.32
C LEU A 202 0.92 4.01 14.26
N ASN A 203 1.77 4.54 13.40
CA ASN A 203 3.17 4.11 13.34
C ASN A 203 3.92 4.51 14.62
N PRO A 204 4.97 3.77 15.03
CA PRO A 204 5.81 4.16 16.16
C PRO A 204 6.34 5.59 16.01
N GLY A 205 6.22 6.38 17.06
CA GLY A 205 6.65 7.77 17.08
C GLY A 205 5.66 8.81 16.53
N VAL A 206 4.56 8.36 15.90
CA VAL A 206 3.46 9.25 15.53
C VAL A 206 2.59 9.51 16.75
N ILE A 207 2.36 10.77 17.07
CA ILE A 207 1.56 11.23 18.21
C ILE A 207 0.38 12.07 17.74
N VAL A 208 -0.66 12.13 18.57
CA VAL A 208 -1.79 13.05 18.38
C VAL A 208 -1.66 14.15 19.43
N ILE A 209 -1.74 15.41 19.01
CA ILE A 209 -1.56 16.57 19.85
C ILE A 209 -2.78 17.46 19.78
N THR A 210 -3.32 17.87 20.93
CA THR A 210 -4.41 18.86 21.02
C THR A 210 -3.93 20.25 20.55
N ASP A 211 -4.85 21.16 20.32
CA ASP A 211 -4.49 22.55 19.97
C ASP A 211 -3.72 23.27 21.10
N ASP A 212 -3.84 22.80 22.34
CA ASP A 212 -3.11 23.33 23.52
C ASP A 212 -1.73 22.65 23.71
N GLY A 213 -1.34 21.73 22.83
CA GLY A 213 -0.04 21.05 22.84
C GLY A 213 0.05 19.83 23.76
N GLU A 214 -1.06 19.32 24.29
CA GLU A 214 -1.10 18.09 25.08
C GLU A 214 -1.11 16.84 24.17
N ILE A 215 -0.36 15.81 24.53
CA ILE A 215 -0.43 14.51 23.85
C ILE A 215 -1.75 13.84 24.20
N VAL A 216 -2.44 13.37 23.17
CA VAL A 216 -3.71 12.62 23.31
C VAL A 216 -3.39 11.15 23.52
N GLU A 217 -3.78 10.62 24.66
CA GLU A 217 -3.62 9.20 24.94
C GLU A 217 -4.59 8.35 24.10
N PRO A 218 -4.11 7.20 23.56
CA PRO A 218 -4.96 6.27 22.82
C PRO A 218 -6.20 5.85 23.60
N GLY A 219 -7.37 5.92 22.96
CA GLY A 219 -8.64 5.56 23.58
C GLY A 219 -9.28 6.66 24.43
N SER A 220 -8.70 7.86 24.51
CA SER A 220 -9.37 9.03 25.11
C SER A 220 -10.38 9.65 24.15
N ASP A 221 -11.37 10.38 24.71
CA ASP A 221 -12.35 11.14 23.91
C ASP A 221 -11.81 12.47 23.38
N LYS A 222 -10.53 12.79 23.66
CA LYS A 222 -9.88 14.01 23.16
C LYS A 222 -9.58 13.91 21.68
N MET A 223 -9.81 14.98 20.95
CA MET A 223 -9.40 15.13 19.55
C MET A 223 -8.12 15.96 19.46
N GLY A 224 -7.30 15.66 18.44
CA GLY A 224 -6.07 16.41 18.17
C GLY A 224 -5.63 16.25 16.72
N LYS A 225 -4.49 16.85 16.42
CA LYS A 225 -3.79 16.76 15.12
C LYS A 225 -2.68 15.72 15.22
N ILE A 226 -2.49 14.96 14.15
CA ILE A 226 -1.36 14.04 14.01
C ILE A 226 -0.10 14.89 13.76
N GLY A 227 0.96 14.65 14.57
CA GLY A 227 2.26 15.28 14.49
C GLY A 227 3.40 14.29 14.48
#